data_8dc1d0e4c39dcac008afc5627401f495
#
_entry.id   8dc1d0e4c39dcac008afc5627401f495
#
_cell.length_a   1.000
_cell.length_b   1.000
_cell.length_c   1.000
_cell.angle_alpha   90.00
_cell.angle_beta   90.00
_cell.angle_gamma   90.00
#
_symmetry.space_group_name_H-M   'P 1'
#
loop_
_entity.id
_entity.type
_entity.pdbx_description
1 polymer ?
#
loop_
_entity_poly.entity_id
_entity_poly.type
_entity_poly.pdbx_seq_one_letter_code
_entity_poly.pdbx_strand_id
1 'polypeptide(L)'
;MFTINNFAFDSIRKLDELKLYNCLDIRSYKKNRKLIIEKLENTFNVYEDGYEKREFLNISKEELKKLLRSIEKIEFPRSNKLRVYVLETKDQSTCRANYRDESISEDEEEKLSIFIETSYSSYEAIKSLIESSNDLIVEVNFAQNVTIKSKVSAKTYLTLKNYLKDRQDTNMFAY
;
A
#
# COMPACT_ATOMS: atom_id res chain seq x y z
N MET A 1 -7.02 -14.91 6.98
CA MET A 1 -6.77 -14.89 5.52
C MET A 1 -7.84 -15.73 4.86
N PHE A 2 -8.49 -15.26 3.77
CA PHE A 2 -9.49 -16.04 3.03
C PHE A 2 -8.89 -16.59 1.75
N THR A 3 -9.40 -17.75 1.30
CA THR A 3 -9.17 -18.23 -0.06
C THR A 3 -10.28 -17.71 -0.97
N ILE A 4 -9.96 -17.41 -2.22
CA ILE A 4 -10.94 -16.82 -3.13
C ILE A 4 -12.14 -17.75 -3.38
N ASN A 5 -11.92 -19.05 -3.46
CA ASN A 5 -12.98 -20.03 -3.76
C ASN A 5 -14.15 -20.03 -2.75
N ASN A 6 -13.89 -19.59 -1.51
CA ASN A 6 -14.89 -19.53 -0.44
C ASN A 6 -15.16 -18.12 0.05
N PHE A 7 -14.73 -17.10 -0.72
CA PHE A 7 -14.75 -15.70 -0.32
C PHE A 7 -16.09 -15.24 0.26
N ALA A 8 -17.18 -15.43 -0.50
CA ALA A 8 -18.50 -14.99 -0.05
C ALA A 8 -18.99 -15.75 1.18
N PHE A 9 -18.72 -17.04 1.27
CA PHE A 9 -19.11 -17.89 2.41
C PHE A 9 -18.31 -17.52 3.67
N ASP A 10 -17.00 -17.45 3.55
CA ASP A 10 -16.11 -17.12 4.67
C ASP A 10 -16.34 -15.70 5.19
N SER A 11 -16.65 -14.75 4.29
CA SER A 11 -16.99 -13.38 4.68
C SER A 11 -18.26 -13.33 5.51
N ILE A 12 -19.32 -14.00 5.07
CA ILE A 12 -20.60 -14.03 5.80
C ILE A 12 -20.42 -14.72 7.15
N ARG A 13 -19.77 -15.88 7.19
CA ARG A 13 -19.47 -16.58 8.45
C ARG A 13 -18.72 -15.68 9.43
N LYS A 14 -17.70 -14.96 8.94
CA LYS A 14 -16.93 -14.06 9.78
C LYS A 14 -17.76 -12.86 10.27
N LEU A 15 -18.63 -12.31 9.43
CA LEU A 15 -19.56 -11.23 9.81
C LEU A 15 -20.56 -11.68 10.88
N ASP A 16 -21.04 -12.94 10.82
CA ASP A 16 -21.95 -13.48 11.86
C ASP A 16 -21.27 -13.49 13.25
N GLU A 17 -19.96 -13.75 13.29
CA GLU A 17 -19.15 -13.77 14.54
C GLU A 17 -18.83 -12.35 15.07
N LEU A 18 -18.96 -11.29 14.25
CA LEU A 18 -18.61 -9.94 14.64
C LEU A 18 -19.65 -9.31 15.58
N LYS A 19 -19.19 -8.39 16.43
CA LYS A 19 -20.08 -7.50 17.20
C LYS A 19 -20.77 -6.51 16.25
N LEU A 20 -21.88 -5.95 16.69
CA LEU A 20 -22.57 -4.87 15.98
C LEU A 20 -21.61 -3.69 15.75
N TYR A 21 -21.74 -3.06 14.60
CA TYR A 21 -20.94 -1.91 14.13
C TYR A 21 -19.47 -2.20 13.87
N ASN A 22 -19.01 -3.44 14.12
CA ASN A 22 -17.68 -3.84 13.70
C ASN A 22 -17.64 -4.06 12.18
N CYS A 23 -16.46 -3.87 11.62
CA CYS A 23 -16.24 -3.96 10.19
C CYS A 23 -15.31 -5.13 9.84
N LEU A 24 -15.54 -5.74 8.70
CA LEU A 24 -14.65 -6.67 8.05
C LEU A 24 -13.94 -5.94 6.89
N ASP A 25 -12.63 -5.75 7.01
CA ASP A 25 -11.80 -5.14 5.96
C ASP A 25 -11.09 -6.25 5.19
N ILE A 26 -11.39 -6.37 3.91
CA ILE A 26 -10.87 -7.40 3.02
C ILE A 26 -10.06 -6.74 1.92
N ARG A 27 -8.82 -7.20 1.73
CA ARG A 27 -7.89 -6.59 0.77
C ARG A 27 -7.27 -7.63 -0.15
N SER A 28 -6.98 -7.20 -1.37
CA SER A 28 -6.09 -7.94 -2.25
C SER A 28 -4.71 -8.13 -1.60
N TYR A 29 -3.92 -9.08 -2.07
CA TYR A 29 -2.55 -9.28 -1.56
C TYR A 29 -1.69 -8.01 -1.71
N LYS A 30 -1.84 -7.32 -2.83
CA LYS A 30 -1.15 -6.05 -3.12
C LYS A 30 -1.72 -4.83 -2.38
N LYS A 31 -2.78 -5.01 -1.58
CA LYS A 31 -3.49 -3.95 -0.82
C LYS A 31 -4.04 -2.79 -1.66
N ASN A 32 -4.02 -2.89 -2.97
CA ASN A 32 -4.51 -1.87 -3.90
C ASN A 32 -6.02 -1.95 -4.15
N ARG A 33 -6.70 -2.93 -3.58
CA ARG A 33 -8.14 -3.11 -3.63
C ARG A 33 -8.65 -3.48 -2.26
N LYS A 34 -9.70 -2.81 -1.85
CA LYS A 34 -10.24 -2.88 -0.50
C LYS A 34 -11.75 -2.98 -0.53
N LEU A 35 -12.28 -3.85 0.29
CA LEU A 35 -13.70 -4.02 0.54
C LEU A 35 -13.93 -3.97 2.05
N ILE A 36 -14.75 -3.03 2.51
CA ILE A 36 -15.14 -2.94 3.90
C ILE A 36 -16.61 -3.32 4.02
N ILE A 37 -16.92 -4.19 4.96
CA ILE A 37 -18.30 -4.60 5.26
C ILE A 37 -18.56 -4.28 6.72
N GLU A 38 -19.44 -3.35 6.98
CA GLU A 38 -19.90 -2.96 8.30
C GLU A 38 -21.15 -3.74 8.68
N LYS A 39 -21.16 -4.34 9.87
CA LYS A 39 -22.30 -5.08 10.39
C LYS A 39 -23.23 -4.15 11.15
N LEU A 40 -24.47 -4.04 10.73
CA LEU A 40 -25.56 -3.37 11.42
C LEU A 40 -26.47 -4.42 12.10
N GLU A 41 -27.55 -3.98 12.76
CA GLU A 41 -28.45 -4.88 13.48
C GLU A 41 -29.05 -6.00 12.59
N ASN A 42 -29.63 -5.61 11.45
CA ASN A 42 -30.29 -6.54 10.52
C ASN A 42 -29.78 -6.40 9.08
N THR A 43 -28.85 -5.50 8.82
CA THR A 43 -28.35 -5.15 7.49
C THR A 43 -26.84 -4.97 7.51
N PHE A 44 -26.28 -4.67 6.35
CA PHE A 44 -24.86 -4.42 6.16
C PHE A 44 -24.64 -3.20 5.29
N ASN A 45 -23.60 -2.43 5.58
CA ASN A 45 -23.06 -1.46 4.65
C ASN A 45 -21.79 -2.02 4.01
N VAL A 46 -21.65 -1.83 2.71
CA VAL A 46 -20.49 -2.29 1.94
C VAL A 46 -19.85 -1.10 1.24
N TYR A 47 -18.55 -0.95 1.43
CA TYR A 47 -17.74 0.10 0.84
C TYR A 47 -16.65 -0.55 -0.02
N GLU A 48 -16.74 -0.34 -1.31
CA GLU A 48 -15.79 -0.87 -2.30
C GLU A 48 -14.83 0.24 -2.71
N ASP A 49 -13.54 -0.04 -2.64
CA ASP A 49 -12.47 0.87 -3.06
C ASP A 49 -11.40 0.05 -3.79
N GLY A 50 -11.60 -0.10 -5.08
CA GLY A 50 -10.77 -0.92 -5.93
C GLY A 50 -10.83 -0.46 -7.38
N TYR A 51 -11.28 -1.33 -8.25
CA TYR A 51 -11.53 -0.98 -9.66
C TYR A 51 -12.63 0.07 -9.77
N GLU A 52 -13.66 -0.11 -8.95
CA GLU A 52 -14.76 0.82 -8.79
C GLU A 52 -14.79 1.35 -7.36
N LYS A 53 -15.34 2.55 -7.20
CA LYS A 53 -15.64 3.11 -5.88
C LYS A 53 -17.14 3.15 -5.75
N ARG A 54 -17.69 2.24 -4.94
CA ARG A 54 -19.13 2.10 -4.74
C ARG A 54 -19.45 1.91 -3.27
N GLU A 55 -20.63 2.38 -2.91
CA GLU A 55 -21.19 2.17 -1.59
C GLU A 55 -22.57 1.53 -1.72
N PHE A 56 -22.82 0.51 -0.91
CA PHE A 56 -24.10 -0.17 -0.82
C PHE A 56 -24.53 -0.12 0.64
N LEU A 57 -25.60 0.59 0.92
CA LEU A 57 -26.05 0.85 2.28
C LEU A 57 -27.29 0.06 2.62
N ASN A 58 -27.38 -0.42 3.87
CA ASN A 58 -28.54 -1.12 4.43
C ASN A 58 -29.01 -2.36 3.62
N ILE A 59 -28.04 -3.09 3.04
CA ILE A 59 -28.36 -4.29 2.27
C ILE A 59 -28.64 -5.49 3.19
N SER A 60 -29.56 -6.36 2.77
CA SER A 60 -29.87 -7.59 3.47
C SER A 60 -28.73 -8.64 3.34
N LYS A 61 -28.78 -9.68 4.14
CA LYS A 61 -27.78 -10.77 4.08
C LYS A 61 -27.81 -11.51 2.73
N GLU A 62 -28.98 -11.66 2.14
CA GLU A 62 -29.18 -12.30 0.83
C GLU A 62 -28.59 -11.44 -0.29
N GLU A 63 -28.81 -10.15 -0.24
CA GLU A 63 -28.22 -9.19 -1.18
C GLU A 63 -26.70 -9.12 -1.03
N LEU A 64 -26.21 -9.08 0.19
CA LEU A 64 -24.77 -9.13 0.47
C LEU A 64 -24.12 -10.37 -0.15
N LYS A 65 -24.74 -11.55 -0.02
CA LYS A 65 -24.22 -12.79 -0.59
C LYS A 65 -24.11 -12.73 -2.13
N LYS A 66 -25.11 -12.12 -2.79
CA LYS A 66 -25.10 -11.93 -4.25
C LYS A 66 -24.03 -10.90 -4.65
N LEU A 67 -23.96 -9.80 -3.92
CA LEU A 67 -23.00 -8.72 -4.14
C LEU A 67 -21.56 -9.21 -4.01
N LEU A 68 -21.23 -9.97 -2.95
CA LEU A 68 -19.89 -10.52 -2.74
C LEU A 68 -19.44 -11.42 -3.89
N ARG A 69 -20.32 -12.23 -4.46
CA ARG A 69 -20.00 -13.07 -5.63
C ARG A 69 -19.73 -12.24 -6.89
N SER A 70 -20.35 -11.08 -7.02
CA SER A 70 -20.10 -10.14 -8.13
C SER A 70 -18.75 -9.44 -7.92
N ILE A 71 -18.52 -8.92 -6.72
CA ILE A 71 -17.27 -8.23 -6.35
C ILE A 71 -16.05 -9.16 -6.49
N GLU A 72 -16.18 -10.43 -6.09
CA GLU A 72 -15.13 -11.43 -6.23
C GLU A 72 -14.58 -11.48 -7.66
N LYS A 73 -15.47 -11.49 -8.65
CA LYS A 73 -15.09 -11.59 -10.07
C LYS A 73 -14.45 -10.31 -10.60
N ILE A 74 -14.89 -9.16 -10.12
CA ILE A 74 -14.44 -7.84 -10.59
C ILE A 74 -13.17 -7.40 -9.87
N GLU A 75 -13.17 -7.47 -8.53
CA GLU A 75 -12.10 -6.90 -7.72
C GLU A 75 -10.95 -7.88 -7.46
N PHE A 76 -11.23 -9.18 -7.42
CA PHE A 76 -10.25 -10.18 -7.05
C PHE A 76 -10.00 -11.28 -8.10
N PRO A 77 -10.06 -11.03 -9.42
CA PRO A 77 -10.10 -12.07 -10.45
C PRO A 77 -8.83 -12.92 -10.52
N ARG A 78 -7.72 -12.46 -9.97
CA ARG A 78 -6.41 -13.15 -9.96
C ARG A 78 -5.87 -13.40 -8.57
N SER A 79 -6.69 -13.20 -7.54
CA SER A 79 -6.25 -13.33 -6.14
C SER A 79 -6.55 -14.72 -5.62
N ASN A 80 -5.54 -15.53 -5.32
CA ASN A 80 -5.73 -16.82 -4.66
C ASN A 80 -6.00 -16.66 -3.16
N LYS A 81 -5.47 -15.60 -2.54
CA LYS A 81 -5.58 -15.32 -1.11
C LYS A 81 -5.92 -13.85 -0.88
N LEU A 82 -6.77 -13.60 0.10
CA LEU A 82 -7.18 -12.25 0.52
C LEU A 82 -6.77 -12.01 1.97
N ARG A 83 -6.31 -10.81 2.26
CA ARG A 83 -6.04 -10.36 3.63
C ARG A 83 -7.35 -9.92 4.25
N VAL A 84 -7.55 -10.26 5.52
CA VAL A 84 -8.80 -9.97 6.23
C VAL A 84 -8.47 -9.44 7.60
N TYR A 85 -9.07 -8.31 7.93
CA TYR A 85 -8.93 -7.64 9.22
C TYR A 85 -10.31 -7.38 9.82
N VAL A 86 -10.39 -7.46 11.14
CA VAL A 86 -11.56 -7.05 11.90
C VAL A 86 -11.27 -5.69 12.49
N LEU A 87 -12.17 -4.74 12.29
CA LEU A 87 -12.05 -3.36 12.75
C LEU A 87 -13.25 -3.03 13.64
N GLU A 88 -13.05 -2.15 14.60
CA GLU A 88 -14.14 -1.64 15.44
C GLU A 88 -15.00 -0.62 14.71
N THR A 89 -14.39 0.17 13.82
CA THR A 89 -15.07 1.17 13.00
C THR A 89 -14.51 1.21 11.58
N LYS A 90 -15.30 1.71 10.63
CA LYS A 90 -14.88 1.93 9.23
C LYS A 90 -13.64 2.83 9.13
N ASP A 91 -13.54 3.84 9.98
CA ASP A 91 -12.46 4.84 9.90
C ASP A 91 -11.08 4.25 10.23
N GLN A 92 -11.03 3.18 11.00
CA GLN A 92 -9.78 2.44 11.24
C GLN A 92 -9.19 1.83 9.96
N SER A 93 -10.01 1.61 8.93
CA SER A 93 -9.53 1.11 7.64
C SER A 93 -8.66 2.13 6.90
N THR A 94 -8.96 3.42 6.99
CA THR A 94 -8.15 4.50 6.41
C THR A 94 -6.80 4.61 7.10
N CYS A 95 -6.79 4.52 8.43
CA CYS A 95 -5.54 4.53 9.21
C CYS A 95 -4.66 3.32 8.89
N ARG A 96 -5.26 2.13 8.69
CA ARG A 96 -4.51 0.90 8.37
C ARG A 96 -4.02 0.82 6.93
N ALA A 97 -4.56 1.59 6.00
CA ALA A 97 -3.98 1.71 4.66
C ALA A 97 -2.55 2.29 4.73
N ASN A 98 -2.27 3.09 5.76
CA ASN A 98 -0.96 3.64 6.08
C ASN A 98 -0.23 2.83 7.19
N TYR A 99 -0.86 1.79 7.75
CA TYR A 99 -0.21 0.95 8.75
C TYR A 99 0.65 -0.07 8.00
N ARG A 100 1.94 0.15 8.02
CA ARG A 100 2.90 -0.89 7.68
C ARG A 100 2.65 -2.06 8.63
N ASP A 101 2.40 -3.23 8.08
CA ASP A 101 2.45 -4.47 8.85
C ASP A 101 3.91 -4.58 9.31
N GLU A 102 4.20 -4.31 10.59
CA GLU A 102 5.55 -4.43 11.17
C GLU A 102 6.12 -5.84 11.04
N SER A 103 5.32 -6.79 10.56
CA SER A 103 5.71 -8.17 10.26
C SER A 103 6.09 -8.42 8.78
N ILE A 104 5.94 -7.44 7.90
CA ILE A 104 6.49 -7.48 6.55
C ILE A 104 7.76 -6.66 6.61
N SER A 105 8.91 -7.33 6.55
CA SER A 105 10.22 -6.73 6.38
C SER A 105 10.14 -5.47 5.52
N GLU A 106 10.84 -4.41 5.91
CA GLU A 106 10.91 -3.08 5.28
C GLU A 106 11.31 -3.10 3.79
N ASP A 107 11.28 -4.25 3.11
CA ASP A 107 11.93 -4.54 1.84
C ASP A 107 11.06 -4.37 0.58
N GLU A 108 9.79 -3.89 0.66
CA GLU A 108 8.97 -3.67 -0.53
C GLU A 108 8.28 -2.30 -0.59
N GLU A 109 8.91 -1.22 -0.16
CA GLU A 109 8.70 0.07 -0.82
C GLU A 109 9.27 -0.07 -2.24
N GLU A 110 8.47 0.24 -3.27
CA GLU A 110 9.01 0.39 -4.64
C GLU A 110 10.12 1.45 -4.57
N LYS A 111 11.35 0.98 -4.37
CA LYS A 111 12.51 1.84 -4.34
C LYS A 111 12.81 2.27 -5.77
N LEU A 112 12.85 3.55 -5.98
CA LEU A 112 13.24 4.14 -7.24
C LEU A 112 14.75 3.93 -7.44
N SER A 113 15.14 3.39 -8.56
CA SER A 113 16.53 3.38 -8.98
C SER A 113 16.92 4.77 -9.47
N ILE A 114 17.91 5.37 -8.83
CA ILE A 114 18.41 6.68 -9.20
C ILE A 114 19.90 6.66 -9.55
N PHE A 115 20.28 7.53 -10.44
CA PHE A 115 21.65 7.82 -10.80
C PHE A 115 21.92 9.30 -10.53
N ILE A 116 22.96 9.61 -9.76
CA ILE A 116 23.38 10.95 -9.45
C ILE A 116 24.81 11.14 -9.93
N GLU A 117 25.04 12.17 -10.70
CA GLU A 117 26.37 12.67 -11.04
C GLU A 117 26.61 13.98 -10.30
N THR A 118 27.68 14.06 -9.51
CA THR A 118 27.92 15.20 -8.62
C THR A 118 29.42 15.49 -8.49
N SER A 119 29.74 16.67 -7.99
CA SER A 119 31.11 17.03 -7.60
C SER A 119 31.53 16.32 -6.31
N TYR A 120 32.83 16.24 -6.08
CA TYR A 120 33.40 15.70 -4.84
C TYR A 120 32.92 16.48 -3.58
N SER A 121 32.73 17.79 -3.71
CA SER A 121 32.29 18.66 -2.60
C SER A 121 30.84 18.38 -2.18
N SER A 122 29.98 17.93 -3.08
CA SER A 122 28.55 17.64 -2.84
C SER A 122 28.31 16.18 -2.45
N TYR A 123 29.26 15.28 -2.70
CA TYR A 123 29.12 13.84 -2.50
C TYR A 123 28.76 13.47 -1.06
N GLU A 124 29.52 13.96 -0.07
CA GLU A 124 29.31 13.57 1.35
C GLU A 124 27.93 14.00 1.86
N ALA A 125 27.43 15.16 1.42
CA ALA A 125 26.10 15.60 1.82
C ALA A 125 24.99 14.73 1.19
N ILE A 126 25.15 14.36 -0.08
CA ILE A 126 24.20 13.49 -0.79
C ILE A 126 24.20 12.08 -0.16
N LYS A 127 25.39 11.53 0.09
CA LYS A 127 25.59 10.26 0.78
C LYS A 127 24.87 10.25 2.14
N SER A 128 25.11 11.26 2.96
CA SER A 128 24.50 11.41 4.29
C SER A 128 22.97 11.47 4.20
N LEU A 129 22.40 12.16 3.19
CA LEU A 129 20.94 12.20 2.98
C LEU A 129 20.36 10.83 2.64
N ILE A 130 21.02 10.03 1.82
CA ILE A 130 20.59 8.68 1.45
C ILE A 130 20.68 7.76 2.66
N GLU A 131 21.82 7.73 3.35
CA GLU A 131 22.07 6.86 4.50
C GLU A 131 21.16 7.19 5.69
N SER A 132 20.90 8.48 5.97
CA SER A 132 20.00 8.89 7.06
C SER A 132 18.54 8.45 6.84
N SER A 133 18.18 8.08 5.64
CA SER A 133 16.84 7.60 5.26
C SER A 133 16.74 6.08 5.21
N ASN A 134 17.75 5.34 5.65
CA ASN A 134 17.88 3.87 5.55
C ASN A 134 17.78 3.36 4.10
N ASP A 135 18.14 4.18 3.14
CA ASP A 135 18.19 3.80 1.72
C ASP A 135 19.59 3.28 1.36
N LEU A 136 19.66 2.47 0.30
CA LEU A 136 20.88 1.74 -0.05
C LEU A 136 21.61 2.45 -1.20
N ILE A 137 22.88 2.78 -0.99
CA ILE A 137 23.81 3.11 -2.07
C ILE A 137 24.31 1.81 -2.68
N VAL A 138 24.02 1.58 -3.96
CA VAL A 138 24.38 0.35 -4.67
C VAL A 138 25.81 0.40 -5.20
N GLU A 139 26.19 1.55 -5.75
CA GLU A 139 27.49 1.73 -6.40
C GLU A 139 27.93 3.19 -6.33
N VAL A 140 29.22 3.41 -6.08
CA VAL A 140 29.84 4.74 -6.17
C VAL A 140 31.11 4.62 -6.99
N ASN A 141 31.22 5.45 -8.02
CA ASN A 141 32.41 5.54 -8.84
C ASN A 141 33.01 6.94 -8.75
N PHE A 142 34.32 7.00 -8.56
CA PHE A 142 35.09 8.24 -8.48
C PHE A 142 35.94 8.38 -9.76
N ALA A 143 35.61 9.40 -10.54
CA ALA A 143 36.34 9.76 -11.77
C ALA A 143 36.52 11.28 -11.82
N GLN A 144 36.27 11.97 -12.93
CA GLN A 144 36.21 13.43 -12.96
C GLN A 144 35.09 13.99 -12.09
N ASN A 145 33.94 13.28 -12.08
CA ASN A 145 32.83 13.50 -11.18
C ASN A 145 32.56 12.23 -10.38
N VAL A 146 31.84 12.37 -9.26
CA VAL A 146 31.38 11.22 -8.48
C VAL A 146 30.02 10.80 -9.04
N THR A 147 29.89 9.50 -9.35
CA THR A 147 28.62 8.92 -9.76
C THR A 147 28.11 7.97 -8.68
N ILE A 148 26.82 8.13 -8.30
CA ILE A 148 26.16 7.35 -7.28
C ILE A 148 24.97 6.63 -7.92
N LYS A 149 24.90 5.30 -7.80
CA LYS A 149 23.71 4.52 -8.08
C LYS A 149 23.09 4.12 -6.76
N SER A 150 21.82 4.41 -6.59
CA SER A 150 21.11 4.13 -5.35
C SER A 150 19.69 3.63 -5.61
N LYS A 151 19.15 2.87 -4.66
CA LYS A 151 17.73 2.55 -4.58
C LYS A 151 17.14 3.29 -3.41
N VAL A 152 16.28 4.26 -3.69
CA VAL A 152 15.74 5.17 -2.70
C VAL A 152 14.22 5.11 -2.64
N SER A 153 13.66 5.37 -1.46
CA SER A 153 12.22 5.57 -1.28
C SER A 153 11.74 6.83 -2.00
N ALA A 154 10.46 6.88 -2.34
CA ALA A 154 9.87 8.07 -2.96
C ALA A 154 10.08 9.33 -2.11
N LYS A 155 10.09 9.20 -0.78
CA LYS A 155 10.35 10.29 0.16
C LYS A 155 11.79 10.82 0.02
N THR A 156 12.77 9.92 -0.01
CA THR A 156 14.19 10.28 -0.18
C THR A 156 14.43 10.90 -1.54
N TYR A 157 13.81 10.37 -2.60
CA TYR A 157 13.87 10.96 -3.94
C TYR A 157 13.41 12.42 -3.96
N LEU A 158 12.27 12.72 -3.34
CA LEU A 158 11.76 14.08 -3.25
C LEU A 158 12.68 15.00 -2.43
N THR A 159 13.24 14.49 -1.34
CA THR A 159 14.20 15.22 -0.51
C THR A 159 15.46 15.56 -1.31
N LEU A 160 16.02 14.57 -2.01
CA LEU A 160 17.17 14.76 -2.90
C LEU A 160 16.86 15.75 -4.01
N LYS A 161 15.71 15.62 -4.68
CA LYS A 161 15.28 16.53 -5.74
C LYS A 161 15.19 17.96 -5.26
N ASN A 162 14.64 18.20 -4.06
CA ASN A 162 14.57 19.54 -3.47
C ASN A 162 15.96 20.06 -3.09
N TYR A 163 16.82 19.22 -2.51
CA TYR A 163 18.18 19.58 -2.13
C TYR A 163 19.05 19.95 -3.35
N LEU A 164 18.84 19.26 -4.48
CA LEU A 164 19.63 19.43 -5.70
C LEU A 164 19.09 20.54 -6.64
N LYS A 165 17.88 21.06 -6.39
CA LYS A 165 17.18 21.99 -7.28
C LYS A 165 18.00 23.22 -7.68
N ASP A 166 18.80 23.75 -6.75
CA ASP A 166 19.57 24.99 -6.95
C ASP A 166 21.07 24.71 -7.16
N ARG A 167 21.46 23.43 -7.37
CA ARG A 167 22.84 23.03 -7.57
C ARG A 167 23.15 22.79 -9.04
N GLN A 168 24.12 23.52 -9.56
CA GLN A 168 24.56 23.42 -10.98
C GLN A 168 25.58 22.28 -11.18
N ASP A 169 26.19 21.78 -10.11
CA ASP A 169 27.24 20.77 -10.13
C ASP A 169 26.72 19.32 -9.99
N THR A 170 25.40 19.15 -10.02
CA THR A 170 24.76 17.86 -9.76
C THR A 170 23.59 17.61 -10.71
N ASN A 171 23.58 16.42 -11.31
CA ASN A 171 22.49 15.89 -12.11
C ASN A 171 21.92 14.62 -11.47
N MET A 172 20.61 14.49 -11.43
CA MET A 172 19.92 13.31 -10.91
C MET A 172 18.92 12.79 -11.93
N PHE A 173 18.98 11.49 -12.20
CA PHE A 173 18.08 10.77 -13.09
C PHE A 173 17.45 9.59 -12.33
N ALA A 174 16.14 9.37 -12.54
CA ALA A 174 15.44 8.17 -12.08
C ALA A 174 15.13 7.28 -13.29
N TYR A 175 15.20 5.95 -13.11
CA TYR A 175 14.94 4.96 -14.17
C TYR A 175 14.31 3.67 -13.62
#